data_9008f7dfe413668ebf81a2cd3d44fbcc
#
_entry.id   9008f7dfe413668ebf81a2cd3d44fbcc
#
_cell.length_a   1.000
_cell.length_b   1.000
_cell.length_c   1.000
_cell.angle_alpha   90.00
_cell.angle_beta   90.00
_cell.angle_gamma   90.00
#
_symmetry.space_group_name_H-M   'P 1'
#
loop_
_entity.id
_entity.type
_entity.pdbx_description
1 polymer ?
#
loop_
_entity_poly.entity_id
_entity_poly.type
_entity_poly.pdbx_seq_one_letter_code
_entity_poly.pdbx_strand_id
1 'polypeptide(L)'
;MRSGISFSAFCLAVLFMTGCSGLNIPNPFATTSDVNDVYMSQFPDIPIPADMKSVPKNSLVTATQDGTRVGLESFEGRVEAASLSNAMIHNLSRQGWSLRGSVTGKRTMQVHEKDTRYVVLYLYEQTMTTAMEVWVLNRLTEGGFGGFGLPSGVPGSFSSSPASSATEVWEGGFTSQPLNQ
;
A
#
# COMPACT_ATOMS: atom_id res chain seq x y z
N MET A 1 -66.10 -50.96 7.38
CA MET A 1 -65.97 -49.50 7.22
C MET A 1 -65.09 -48.95 8.32
N ARG A 2 -63.78 -49.01 8.13
CA ARG A 2 -62.84 -48.48 9.15
C ARG A 2 -61.46 -48.32 8.55
N SER A 3 -60.91 -47.13 8.74
CA SER A 3 -59.47 -46.90 8.85
C SER A 3 -58.66 -46.86 7.55
N GLY A 4 -58.98 -45.89 6.66
CA GLY A 4 -58.10 -45.61 5.50
C GLY A 4 -57.49 -44.20 5.50
N ILE A 5 -57.83 -43.34 6.50
CA ILE A 5 -57.49 -41.88 6.46
C ILE A 5 -56.22 -41.57 7.24
N SER A 6 -55.79 -42.48 8.13
CA SER A 6 -54.69 -42.18 9.05
C SER A 6 -53.29 -42.34 8.42
N PHE A 7 -53.13 -43.10 7.32
CA PHE A 7 -51.83 -43.36 6.74
C PHE A 7 -51.37 -42.27 5.75
N SER A 8 -52.33 -41.61 5.09
CA SER A 8 -52.03 -40.54 4.13
C SER A 8 -51.62 -39.25 4.81
N ALA A 9 -52.15 -38.96 6.02
CA ALA A 9 -51.78 -37.76 6.78
C ALA A 9 -50.40 -37.87 7.40
N PHE A 10 -49.96 -39.09 7.72
CA PHE A 10 -48.62 -39.31 8.30
C PHE A 10 -47.50 -39.21 7.26
N CYS A 11 -47.71 -39.64 6.01
CA CYS A 11 -46.77 -39.44 4.95
C CYS A 11 -46.57 -38.00 4.52
N LEU A 12 -47.64 -37.17 4.62
CA LEU A 12 -47.51 -35.73 4.27
C LEU A 12 -46.74 -34.92 5.32
N ALA A 13 -46.79 -35.35 6.59
CA ALA A 13 -46.04 -34.68 7.65
C ALA A 13 -44.53 -34.93 7.65
N VAL A 14 -44.09 -36.06 7.08
CA VAL A 14 -42.67 -36.43 7.01
C VAL A 14 -41.93 -35.68 5.88
N LEU A 15 -42.65 -35.21 4.86
CA LEU A 15 -42.05 -34.49 3.72
C LEU A 15 -41.66 -33.04 4.03
N PHE A 16 -42.06 -32.49 5.18
CA PHE A 16 -41.69 -31.11 5.55
C PHE A 16 -40.44 -31.00 6.41
N MET A 17 -39.78 -32.12 6.79
CA MET A 17 -38.61 -32.11 7.65
C MET A 17 -37.28 -32.24 6.89
N THR A 18 -37.27 -32.28 5.58
CA THR A 18 -36.04 -32.35 4.76
C THR A 18 -35.77 -31.04 4.06
N GLY A 19 -35.78 -29.94 4.80
CA GLY A 19 -35.47 -28.68 4.22
C GLY A 19 -34.55 -27.87 5.14
N CYS A 20 -33.28 -28.00 4.96
CA CYS A 20 -32.23 -26.97 5.15
C CYS A 20 -30.87 -27.63 5.11
N SER A 21 -30.58 -28.36 4.05
CA SER A 21 -29.19 -28.41 3.61
C SER A 21 -28.89 -27.00 3.07
N GLY A 22 -28.07 -26.25 3.76
CA GLY A 22 -27.64 -24.93 3.32
C GLY A 22 -27.12 -25.04 1.90
N LEU A 23 -27.90 -24.61 0.92
CA LEU A 23 -27.44 -24.32 -0.42
C LEU A 23 -26.41 -23.22 -0.27
N ASN A 24 -25.16 -23.60 -0.16
CA ASN A 24 -24.02 -22.71 -0.30
C ASN A 24 -24.00 -22.27 -1.77
N ILE A 25 -24.89 -21.33 -2.10
CA ILE A 25 -24.89 -20.69 -3.41
C ILE A 25 -23.62 -19.84 -3.43
N PRO A 26 -22.60 -20.21 -4.23
CA PRO A 26 -21.45 -19.34 -4.37
C PRO A 26 -21.99 -18.02 -4.92
N ASN A 27 -21.86 -16.96 -4.11
CA ASN A 27 -22.22 -15.61 -4.56
C ASN A 27 -21.26 -15.27 -5.70
N PRO A 28 -21.70 -15.16 -6.97
CA PRO A 28 -20.81 -14.86 -8.09
C PRO A 28 -20.20 -13.45 -8.01
N PHE A 29 -20.64 -12.64 -7.04
CA PHE A 29 -20.12 -11.32 -6.74
C PHE A 29 -19.36 -11.26 -5.39
N ALA A 30 -19.34 -12.35 -4.62
CA ALA A 30 -18.43 -12.45 -3.50
C ALA A 30 -17.05 -12.80 -4.08
N THR A 31 -16.33 -11.80 -4.51
CA THR A 31 -14.88 -11.86 -4.54
C THR A 31 -14.45 -11.88 -3.07
N THR A 32 -14.56 -13.03 -2.43
CA THR A 32 -13.76 -13.33 -1.26
C THR A 32 -12.33 -13.53 -1.78
N SER A 33 -11.71 -12.44 -2.20
CA SER A 33 -10.27 -12.37 -2.13
C SER A 33 -9.99 -12.48 -0.64
N ASP A 34 -9.52 -13.62 -0.22
CA ASP A 34 -8.98 -13.77 1.12
C ASP A 34 -7.95 -12.67 1.27
N VAL A 35 -8.24 -11.69 2.13
CA VAL A 35 -7.38 -10.53 2.41
C VAL A 35 -5.99 -10.99 2.92
N ASN A 36 -5.82 -12.29 3.08
CA ASN A 36 -4.62 -12.98 3.49
C ASN A 36 -3.80 -13.58 2.33
N ASP A 37 -4.30 -13.56 1.10
CA ASP A 37 -3.52 -14.05 -0.02
C ASP A 37 -2.58 -12.94 -0.51
N VAL A 38 -1.31 -13.08 -0.15
CA VAL A 38 -0.24 -12.13 -0.47
C VAL A 38 0.94 -12.87 -1.07
N TYR A 39 1.65 -12.22 -1.99
CA TYR A 39 2.95 -12.69 -2.46
C TYR A 39 4.03 -11.65 -2.12
N MET A 40 5.27 -12.07 -2.05
CA MET A 40 6.37 -11.15 -1.81
C MET A 40 6.74 -10.43 -3.10
N SER A 41 6.92 -9.11 -2.99
CA SER A 41 7.44 -8.28 -4.07
C SER A 41 8.93 -8.58 -4.35
N GLN A 42 9.58 -7.79 -5.18
CA GLN A 42 11.04 -7.85 -5.31
C GLN A 42 11.75 -7.46 -4.00
N PHE A 43 11.04 -6.79 -3.09
CA PHE A 43 11.48 -6.53 -1.72
C PHE A 43 10.96 -7.64 -0.80
N PRO A 44 11.85 -8.42 -0.14
CA PRO A 44 11.48 -9.68 0.54
C PRO A 44 10.60 -9.49 1.79
N ASP A 45 10.43 -8.27 2.27
CA ASP A 45 9.66 -7.93 3.45
C ASP A 45 8.48 -6.97 3.14
N ILE A 46 8.06 -6.91 1.87
CA ILE A 46 6.91 -6.13 1.44
C ILE A 46 5.89 -7.06 0.77
N PRO A 47 4.89 -7.51 1.54
CA PRO A 47 3.83 -8.39 1.03
C PRO A 47 2.83 -7.59 0.21
N ILE A 48 2.55 -8.08 -1.00
CA ILE A 48 1.62 -7.49 -1.96
C ILE A 48 0.35 -8.35 -2.02
N PRO A 49 -0.85 -7.76 -1.94
CA PRO A 49 -2.10 -8.50 -2.15
C PRO A 49 -2.14 -9.18 -3.51
N ALA A 50 -2.66 -10.41 -3.57
CA ALA A 50 -2.67 -11.24 -4.79
C ALA A 50 -3.44 -10.62 -5.96
N ASP A 51 -4.40 -9.74 -5.66
CA ASP A 51 -5.17 -9.00 -6.66
C ASP A 51 -4.36 -7.90 -7.39
N MET A 52 -3.17 -7.56 -6.86
CA MET A 52 -2.26 -6.61 -7.48
C MET A 52 -1.23 -7.33 -8.33
N LYS A 53 -0.98 -6.84 -9.53
CA LYS A 53 0.00 -7.41 -10.47
C LYS A 53 1.14 -6.44 -10.70
N SER A 54 2.36 -6.92 -10.65
CA SER A 54 3.55 -6.12 -10.94
C SER A 54 3.53 -5.58 -12.38
N VAL A 55 3.98 -4.34 -12.54
CA VAL A 55 4.14 -3.63 -13.82
C VAL A 55 5.63 -3.36 -14.04
N PRO A 56 6.39 -4.33 -14.58
CA PRO A 56 7.85 -4.23 -14.66
C PRO A 56 8.38 -3.02 -15.43
N LYS A 57 7.66 -2.59 -16.47
CA LYS A 57 8.06 -1.43 -17.29
C LYS A 57 8.12 -0.10 -16.50
N ASN A 58 7.41 -0.03 -15.38
CA ASN A 58 7.35 1.13 -14.49
C ASN A 58 8.13 0.89 -13.20
N SER A 59 8.89 -0.20 -13.11
CA SER A 59 9.63 -0.60 -11.92
C SER A 59 11.12 -0.44 -12.15
N LEU A 60 11.83 -0.01 -11.12
CA LEU A 60 13.30 0.11 -11.09
C LEU A 60 13.80 -0.30 -9.71
N VAL A 61 14.30 -1.51 -9.60
CA VAL A 61 14.85 -2.04 -8.34
C VAL A 61 16.34 -2.34 -8.53
N THR A 62 17.14 -1.86 -7.59
CA THR A 62 18.59 -2.11 -7.57
C THR A 62 19.00 -2.70 -6.22
N ALA A 63 20.10 -3.42 -6.20
CA ALA A 63 20.70 -3.91 -4.97
C ALA A 63 21.86 -2.99 -4.57
N THR A 64 21.92 -2.64 -3.29
CA THR A 64 23.04 -1.93 -2.68
C THR A 64 24.20 -2.90 -2.41
N GLN A 65 25.36 -2.40 -2.03
CA GLN A 65 26.56 -3.22 -1.80
C GLN A 65 26.38 -4.25 -0.66
N ASP A 66 25.52 -3.96 0.29
CA ASP A 66 25.15 -4.86 1.41
C ASP A 66 24.06 -5.88 1.05
N GLY A 67 23.63 -5.89 -0.23
CA GLY A 67 22.57 -6.78 -0.72
C GLY A 67 21.14 -6.29 -0.43
N THR A 68 20.97 -5.14 0.24
CA THR A 68 19.66 -4.53 0.44
C THR A 68 19.09 -4.06 -0.89
N ARG A 69 17.80 -4.29 -1.12
CA ARG A 69 17.12 -3.80 -2.34
C ARG A 69 16.45 -2.48 -2.07
N VAL A 70 16.64 -1.53 -2.98
CA VAL A 70 16.04 -0.20 -2.98
C VAL A 70 15.51 0.13 -4.36
N GLY A 71 14.57 1.07 -4.44
CA GLY A 71 14.01 1.52 -5.71
C GLY A 71 12.50 1.61 -5.70
N LEU A 72 11.91 1.47 -6.87
CA LEU A 72 10.49 1.58 -7.16
C LEU A 72 9.98 0.26 -7.75
N GLU A 73 8.88 -0.25 -7.22
CA GLU A 73 8.10 -1.30 -7.86
C GLU A 73 6.65 -0.82 -8.02
N SER A 74 6.11 -0.97 -9.22
CA SER A 74 4.75 -0.55 -9.57
C SER A 74 3.83 -1.75 -9.73
N PHE A 75 2.59 -1.57 -9.30
CA PHE A 75 1.54 -2.59 -9.34
C PHE A 75 0.23 -2.00 -9.85
N GLU A 76 -0.57 -2.82 -10.48
CA GLU A 76 -1.94 -2.49 -10.89
C GLU A 76 -2.89 -3.63 -10.52
N GLY A 77 -4.11 -3.30 -10.09
CA GLY A 77 -5.13 -4.29 -9.74
C GLY A 77 -6.54 -3.72 -9.74
N ARG A 78 -7.53 -4.60 -9.71
CA ARG A 78 -8.95 -4.21 -9.60
C ARG A 78 -9.40 -4.28 -8.13
N VAL A 79 -8.81 -3.43 -7.33
CA VAL A 79 -9.06 -3.32 -5.89
C VAL A 79 -9.44 -1.87 -5.59
N GLU A 80 -10.36 -1.66 -4.68
CA GLU A 80 -10.74 -0.32 -4.23
C GLU A 80 -9.56 0.28 -3.43
N ALA A 81 -9.21 1.55 -3.73
CA ALA A 81 -7.99 2.19 -3.21
C ALA A 81 -7.96 2.29 -1.67
N ALA A 82 -9.11 2.53 -1.02
CA ALA A 82 -9.18 2.61 0.44
C ALA A 82 -8.97 1.24 1.08
N SER A 83 -9.56 0.19 0.52
CA SER A 83 -9.37 -1.19 0.97
C SER A 83 -7.92 -1.63 0.81
N LEU A 84 -7.29 -1.32 -0.33
CA LEU A 84 -5.87 -1.59 -0.59
C LEU A 84 -4.97 -0.84 0.41
N SER A 85 -5.29 0.43 0.68
CA SER A 85 -4.58 1.26 1.65
C SER A 85 -4.56 0.61 3.05
N ASN A 86 -5.72 0.16 3.53
CA ASN A 86 -5.85 -0.50 4.83
C ASN A 86 -5.15 -1.87 4.84
N ALA A 87 -5.27 -2.65 3.79
CA ALA A 87 -4.59 -3.93 3.65
C ALA A 87 -3.07 -3.77 3.71
N MET A 88 -2.51 -2.76 3.03
CA MET A 88 -1.07 -2.49 3.05
C MET A 88 -0.58 -2.07 4.44
N ILE A 89 -1.32 -1.23 5.18
CA ILE A 89 -0.98 -0.89 6.56
C ILE A 89 -0.89 -2.16 7.41
N HIS A 90 -1.89 -3.03 7.31
CA HIS A 90 -1.94 -4.27 8.08
C HIS A 90 -0.80 -5.23 7.69
N ASN A 91 -0.60 -5.46 6.41
CA ASN A 91 0.39 -6.39 5.88
C ASN A 91 1.81 -5.94 6.21
N LEU A 92 2.12 -4.66 6.07
CA LEU A 92 3.42 -4.09 6.41
C LEU A 92 3.67 -4.15 7.92
N SER A 93 2.66 -3.86 8.75
CA SER A 93 2.82 -3.94 10.21
C SER A 93 3.18 -5.36 10.68
N ARG A 94 2.62 -6.39 10.06
CA ARG A 94 2.97 -7.80 10.33
C ARG A 94 4.41 -8.15 9.95
N GLN A 95 5.02 -7.39 9.05
CA GLN A 95 6.43 -7.54 8.66
C GLN A 95 7.36 -6.62 9.47
N GLY A 96 6.84 -5.95 10.49
CA GLY A 96 7.61 -5.09 11.38
C GLY A 96 7.79 -3.65 10.89
N TRP A 97 7.08 -3.23 9.84
CA TRP A 97 7.06 -1.85 9.39
C TRP A 97 6.11 -1.02 10.26
N SER A 98 6.55 0.15 10.68
CA SER A 98 5.77 1.12 11.47
C SER A 98 5.26 2.23 10.58
N LEU A 99 3.94 2.46 10.55
CA LEU A 99 3.35 3.59 9.85
C LEU A 99 3.78 4.90 10.54
N ARG A 100 4.38 5.83 9.80
CA ARG A 100 4.84 7.13 10.28
C ARG A 100 3.94 8.28 9.85
N GLY A 101 3.24 8.12 8.74
CA GLY A 101 2.30 9.10 8.26
C GLY A 101 1.45 8.58 7.11
N SER A 102 0.26 9.14 6.97
CA SER A 102 -0.64 8.87 5.86
C SER A 102 -1.39 10.13 5.48
N VAL A 103 -1.53 10.35 4.17
CA VAL A 103 -2.34 11.42 3.60
C VAL A 103 -3.30 10.80 2.60
N THR A 104 -4.59 11.03 2.78
CA THR A 104 -5.64 10.50 1.91
C THR A 104 -6.26 11.61 1.08
N GLY A 105 -6.40 11.38 -0.23
CA GLY A 105 -6.99 12.29 -1.20
C GLY A 105 -7.23 11.57 -2.52
N LYS A 106 -7.15 12.28 -3.64
CA LYS A 106 -7.15 11.66 -4.98
C LYS A 106 -6.00 10.67 -5.17
N ARG A 107 -4.93 10.89 -4.44
CA ARG A 107 -3.83 9.95 -4.23
C ARG A 107 -3.66 9.77 -2.74
N THR A 108 -3.57 8.54 -2.29
CA THR A 108 -3.22 8.21 -0.92
C THR A 108 -1.73 7.98 -0.86
N MET A 109 -1.07 8.60 0.11
CA MET A 109 0.34 8.38 0.39
C MET A 109 0.47 7.81 1.80
N GLN A 110 1.31 6.81 1.97
CA GLN A 110 1.69 6.25 3.27
C GLN A 110 3.21 6.20 3.38
N VAL A 111 3.72 6.52 4.54
CA VAL A 111 5.15 6.41 4.86
C VAL A 111 5.30 5.42 6.00
N HIS A 112 6.08 4.38 5.77
CA HIS A 112 6.42 3.38 6.77
C HIS A 112 7.93 3.35 7.00
N GLU A 113 8.33 3.01 8.22
CA GLU A 113 9.73 2.91 8.63
C GLU A 113 9.98 1.55 9.26
N LYS A 114 11.12 0.96 8.90
CA LYS A 114 11.65 -0.25 9.52
C LYS A 114 13.18 -0.17 9.53
N ASP A 115 13.76 -0.24 10.73
CA ASP A 115 15.20 -0.14 10.91
C ASP A 115 15.79 1.13 10.26
N THR A 116 16.61 0.95 9.25
CA THR A 116 17.24 2.03 8.49
C THR A 116 16.58 2.32 7.15
N ARG A 117 15.36 1.80 6.92
CA ARG A 117 14.66 1.91 5.64
C ARG A 117 13.31 2.59 5.78
N TYR A 118 12.92 3.23 4.69
CA TYR A 118 11.58 3.76 4.49
C TYR A 118 10.90 3.08 3.33
N VAL A 119 9.60 2.86 3.47
CA VAL A 119 8.70 2.53 2.38
C VAL A 119 7.70 3.67 2.22
N VAL A 120 7.62 4.21 1.02
CA VAL A 120 6.59 5.18 0.65
C VAL A 120 5.68 4.52 -0.37
N LEU A 121 4.40 4.43 -0.03
CA LEU A 121 3.36 3.93 -0.90
C LEU A 121 2.58 5.09 -1.49
N TYR A 122 2.36 5.07 -2.80
CA TYR A 122 1.40 5.91 -3.49
C TYR A 122 0.32 5.03 -4.10
N LEU A 123 -0.93 5.30 -3.74
CA LEU A 123 -2.10 4.60 -4.26
C LEU A 123 -3.00 5.61 -4.94
N TYR A 124 -3.43 5.30 -6.15
CA TYR A 124 -4.35 6.16 -6.91
C TYR A 124 -5.22 5.36 -7.87
N GLU A 125 -6.45 5.82 -8.00
CA GLU A 125 -7.39 5.21 -8.92
C GLU A 125 -7.11 5.66 -10.36
N GLN A 126 -7.19 4.70 -11.27
CA GLN A 126 -7.21 4.88 -12.71
C GLN A 126 -8.63 4.56 -13.24
N THR A 127 -8.84 4.65 -14.53
CA THR A 127 -10.18 4.48 -15.12
C THR A 127 -10.83 3.14 -14.76
N MET A 128 -10.09 2.05 -14.65
CA MET A 128 -10.63 0.70 -14.41
C MET A 128 -9.82 -0.10 -13.38
N THR A 129 -8.74 0.46 -12.87
CA THR A 129 -7.81 -0.21 -11.96
C THR A 129 -7.34 0.77 -10.89
N THR A 130 -6.80 0.25 -9.82
CA THR A 130 -6.01 1.00 -8.85
C THR A 130 -4.54 0.73 -9.11
N ALA A 131 -3.75 1.78 -9.19
CA ALA A 131 -2.31 1.71 -9.25
C ALA A 131 -1.71 1.90 -7.86
N MET A 132 -0.63 1.19 -7.60
CA MET A 132 0.18 1.31 -6.39
C MET A 132 1.65 1.37 -6.77
N GLU A 133 2.34 2.37 -6.25
CA GLU A 133 3.79 2.51 -6.34
C GLU A 133 4.40 2.27 -4.97
N VAL A 134 5.38 1.39 -4.91
CA VAL A 134 6.12 1.04 -3.70
C VAL A 134 7.55 1.54 -3.86
N TRP A 135 7.88 2.60 -3.14
CA TRP A 135 9.22 3.18 -3.11
C TRP A 135 9.95 2.71 -1.86
N VAL A 136 11.09 2.09 -2.03
CA VAL A 136 11.93 1.64 -0.91
C VAL A 136 13.25 2.41 -0.94
N LEU A 137 13.57 3.06 0.17
CA LEU A 137 14.76 3.90 0.30
C LEU A 137 15.49 3.55 1.61
N ASN A 138 16.78 3.74 1.61
CA ASN A 138 17.57 3.72 2.86
C ASN A 138 17.51 5.09 3.53
N ARG A 139 17.49 5.11 4.86
CA ARG A 139 17.71 6.33 5.64
C ARG A 139 19.12 6.85 5.31
N LEU A 140 19.21 8.12 4.97
CA LEU A 140 20.50 8.78 4.87
C LEU A 140 21.03 9.01 6.29
N THR A 141 22.15 8.42 6.64
CA THR A 141 22.91 8.82 7.82
C THR A 141 23.64 10.12 7.52
N GLU A 142 23.71 11.04 8.47
CA GLU A 142 24.45 12.29 8.31
C GLU A 142 25.89 11.95 7.87
N GLY A 143 26.26 12.33 6.64
CA GLY A 143 27.54 12.04 6.01
C GLY A 143 27.52 11.18 4.75
N GLY A 144 26.38 10.60 4.38
CA GLY A 144 26.32 9.60 3.31
C GLY A 144 25.41 9.93 2.13
N PHE A 145 25.76 10.87 1.27
CA PHE A 145 25.36 10.83 -0.14
C PHE A 145 26.20 9.78 -0.93
N GLY A 146 26.76 8.79 -0.23
CA GLY A 146 27.71 7.82 -0.75
C GLY A 146 27.13 6.58 -1.41
N GLY A 147 25.91 6.61 -1.97
CA GLY A 147 25.30 5.39 -2.54
C GLY A 147 24.79 5.47 -3.98
N PHE A 148 24.57 6.65 -4.49
CA PHE A 148 24.36 6.84 -5.93
C PHE A 148 25.69 7.34 -6.49
N GLY A 149 26.39 6.49 -7.23
CA GLY A 149 27.61 6.87 -7.96
C GLY A 149 27.28 7.97 -8.96
N LEU A 150 27.19 9.21 -8.47
CA LEU A 150 27.34 10.36 -9.34
C LEU A 150 28.76 10.30 -9.90
N PRO A 151 28.94 10.42 -11.21
CA PRO A 151 30.28 10.42 -11.79
C PRO A 151 31.11 11.49 -11.07
N SER A 152 32.26 11.07 -10.51
CA SER A 152 33.23 11.93 -9.87
C SER A 152 33.76 12.95 -10.90
N GLY A 153 33.04 14.05 -11.08
CA GLY A 153 33.31 15.04 -12.10
C GLY A 153 32.75 16.41 -11.86
N VAL A 154 32.14 16.65 -10.66
CA VAL A 154 31.74 18.02 -10.30
C VAL A 154 32.84 18.62 -9.40
N PRO A 155 33.68 19.55 -9.90
CA PRO A 155 34.60 20.29 -9.06
C PRO A 155 33.78 21.34 -8.30
N GLY A 156 33.45 21.06 -7.05
CA GLY A 156 32.67 21.94 -6.18
C GLY A 156 32.67 21.40 -4.77
N SER A 157 33.83 21.44 -4.11
CA SER A 157 33.93 21.23 -2.68
C SER A 157 33.16 22.36 -1.99
N PHE A 158 31.92 22.08 -1.58
CA PHE A 158 31.27 22.88 -0.56
C PHE A 158 31.93 22.52 0.77
N SER A 159 33.02 23.23 1.09
CA SER A 159 33.58 23.25 2.42
C SER A 159 32.57 23.96 3.33
N SER A 160 31.87 23.22 4.18
CA SER A 160 31.09 23.76 5.27
C SER A 160 32.04 24.24 6.36
N SER A 161 32.51 25.47 6.22
CA SER A 161 33.05 26.21 7.37
C SER A 161 31.89 26.47 8.33
N PRO A 162 32.08 26.31 9.65
CA PRO A 162 31.09 26.71 10.62
C PRO A 162 30.96 28.24 10.58
N ALA A 163 29.90 28.75 10.00
CA ALA A 163 29.59 30.16 10.00
C ALA A 163 29.23 30.55 11.43
N SER A 164 30.13 31.36 11.97
CA SER A 164 29.94 32.27 13.11
C SER A 164 28.60 32.99 13.00
N SER A 165 27.88 33.03 14.12
CA SER A 165 26.66 33.78 14.38
C SER A 165 26.60 35.14 13.67
N ALA A 166 25.76 35.26 12.65
CA ALA A 166 25.24 36.54 12.19
C ALA A 166 23.72 36.43 12.16
N THR A 167 23.10 37.12 13.11
CA THR A 167 21.66 37.36 13.16
C THR A 167 21.32 38.30 12.01
N GLU A 168 20.99 37.79 10.83
CA GLU A 168 20.32 38.58 9.81
C GLU A 168 18.81 38.46 9.98
N VAL A 169 18.22 39.52 10.51
CA VAL A 169 16.79 39.76 10.56
C VAL A 169 16.31 39.96 9.12
N TRP A 170 15.59 38.98 8.59
CA TRP A 170 14.85 39.12 7.33
C TRP A 170 13.58 39.94 7.59
N GLU A 171 13.66 41.27 7.41
CA GLU A 171 12.48 42.11 7.22
C GLU A 171 11.98 41.99 5.78
N GLY A 172 11.31 40.87 5.48
CA GLY A 172 10.54 40.67 4.24
C GLY A 172 9.08 41.10 4.47
N GLY A 173 8.78 42.38 4.27
CA GLY A 173 7.43 42.91 4.32
C GLY A 173 6.54 42.24 3.24
N PHE A 174 5.57 41.48 3.69
CA PHE A 174 4.45 41.07 2.84
C PHE A 174 3.51 42.27 2.69
N THR A 175 3.56 42.92 1.53
CA THR A 175 2.55 43.91 1.15
C THR A 175 1.30 43.16 0.69
N SER A 176 0.26 43.11 1.53
CA SER A 176 -1.06 42.69 1.16
C SER A 176 -1.70 43.75 0.27
N GLN A 177 -1.90 43.41 -1.03
CA GLN A 177 -2.76 44.22 -1.90
C GLN A 177 -4.24 43.88 -1.64
N PRO A 178 -5.12 44.87 -1.46
CA PRO A 178 -6.55 44.65 -1.34
C PRO A 178 -7.11 44.25 -2.68
N LEU A 179 -7.90 43.17 -2.69
CA LEU A 179 -8.72 42.77 -3.83
C LEU A 179 -9.83 43.81 -4.02
N ASN A 180 -9.80 44.54 -5.13
CA ASN A 180 -10.91 45.36 -5.57
C ASN A 180 -12.06 44.46 -6.04
N GLN A 181 -13.23 44.78 -5.50
CA GLN A 181 -14.53 44.24 -5.91
C GLN A 181 -14.88 44.60 -7.36
#